data_be08e4ecdaa4fe79d39dd81d2ff90916
#
_entry.id   be08e4ecdaa4fe79d39dd81d2ff90916
#
_cell.length_a   1.000
_cell.length_b   1.000
_cell.length_c   1.000
_cell.angle_alpha   90.00
_cell.angle_beta   90.00
_cell.angle_gamma   90.00
#
_symmetry.space_group_name_H-M   'P 1'
#
loop_
_entity.id
_entity.type
_entity.pdbx_description
1 polymer ?
#
loop_
_entity_poly.entity_id
_entity_poly.type
_entity_poly.pdbx_seq_one_letter_code
_entity_poly.pdbx_strand_id
1 'polypeptide(L)'
;ITEAKRHGLTVVPGIVFTESPVHTDDYYVEKTKQVIALGVDGVFIKDPSGLLRPERATSLVKRMKAVMGDMPLQLHSHCLSGLAPYTALCAVKNGVEVVHSATAPLANGASHPSTQALANNLRRMGYDVDLDLNRIDEVSEILKVKRL
;
A
#
# COMPACT_ATOMS: atom_id res chain seq x y z
N ILE A 1 11.13 -12.24 -12.38
CA ILE A 1 11.97 -11.79 -11.24
C ILE A 1 13.45 -11.93 -11.65
N THR A 2 13.93 -13.11 -11.94
CA THR A 2 15.36 -13.39 -12.26
C THR A 2 15.90 -12.45 -13.34
N GLU A 3 15.20 -12.26 -14.45
CA GLU A 3 15.65 -11.38 -15.54
C GLU A 3 15.71 -9.91 -15.10
N ALA A 4 14.72 -9.43 -14.37
CA ALA A 4 14.73 -8.06 -13.83
C ALA A 4 15.91 -7.83 -12.88
N LYS A 5 16.17 -8.78 -11.99
CA LYS A 5 17.33 -8.73 -11.07
C LYS A 5 18.66 -8.74 -11.83
N ARG A 6 18.77 -9.52 -12.90
CA ARG A 6 19.96 -9.53 -13.76
C ARG A 6 20.24 -8.17 -14.38
N HIS A 7 19.22 -7.36 -14.63
CA HIS A 7 19.34 -5.98 -15.11
C HIS A 7 19.46 -4.93 -13.99
N GLY A 8 19.69 -5.34 -12.74
CA GLY A 8 19.88 -4.43 -11.61
C GLY A 8 18.61 -3.73 -11.14
N LEU A 9 17.43 -4.22 -11.52
CA LEU A 9 16.16 -3.63 -11.12
C LEU A 9 15.76 -4.07 -9.71
N THR A 10 15.18 -3.15 -8.94
CA THR A 10 14.46 -3.45 -7.70
C THR A 10 13.13 -4.13 -8.05
N VAL A 11 12.88 -5.29 -7.45
CA VAL A 11 11.70 -6.11 -7.76
C VAL A 11 10.81 -6.24 -6.54
N VAL A 12 9.62 -5.64 -6.63
CA VAL A 12 8.59 -5.67 -5.57
C VAL A 12 7.28 -6.19 -6.18
N PRO A 13 7.02 -7.51 -6.12
CA PRO A 13 5.78 -8.07 -6.65
C PRO A 13 4.58 -7.83 -5.74
N GLY A 14 3.39 -7.74 -6.35
CA GLY A 14 2.13 -7.61 -5.64
C GLY A 14 1.45 -8.97 -5.40
N ILE A 15 0.99 -9.18 -4.18
CA ILE A 15 0.06 -10.26 -3.84
C ILE A 15 -1.34 -9.69 -3.87
N VAL A 16 -2.17 -10.14 -4.80
CA VAL A 16 -3.53 -9.63 -4.99
C VAL A 16 -4.40 -10.08 -3.83
N PHE A 17 -4.98 -9.09 -3.13
CA PHE A 17 -5.92 -9.34 -2.05
C PHE A 17 -7.34 -9.53 -2.60
N THR A 18 -8.03 -10.51 -2.07
CA THR A 18 -9.47 -10.74 -2.24
C THR A 18 -10.04 -11.42 -1.01
N GLU A 19 -11.36 -11.45 -0.87
CA GLU A 19 -12.05 -12.14 0.20
C GLU A 19 -12.78 -13.37 -0.34
N SER A 20 -12.50 -14.52 0.24
CA SER A 20 -13.23 -15.78 0.04
C SER A 20 -12.86 -16.76 1.16
N PRO A 21 -13.57 -17.88 1.31
CA PRO A 21 -13.26 -18.90 2.33
C PRO A 21 -11.84 -19.47 2.26
N VAL A 22 -11.19 -19.43 1.09
CA VAL A 22 -9.82 -19.95 0.90
C VAL A 22 -8.75 -18.87 1.07
N HIS A 23 -9.09 -17.58 0.95
CA HIS A 23 -8.15 -16.46 1.07
C HIS A 23 -8.01 -16.02 2.53
N THR A 24 -7.56 -16.94 3.37
CA THR A 24 -7.26 -16.70 4.79
C THR A 24 -5.93 -15.95 4.98
N ASP A 25 -5.63 -15.51 6.21
CA ASP A 25 -4.31 -14.96 6.51
C ASP A 25 -3.20 -15.99 6.29
N ASP A 26 -3.45 -17.27 6.58
CA ASP A 26 -2.49 -18.35 6.32
C ASP A 26 -2.17 -18.49 4.83
N TYR A 27 -3.17 -18.37 3.97
CA TYR A 27 -2.97 -18.36 2.53
C TYR A 27 -2.02 -17.21 2.11
N TYR A 28 -2.24 -15.99 2.60
CA TYR A 28 -1.39 -14.84 2.25
C TYR A 28 0.03 -14.97 2.82
N VAL A 29 0.17 -15.48 4.04
CA VAL A 29 1.48 -15.75 4.64
C VAL A 29 2.26 -16.77 3.80
N GLU A 30 1.62 -17.84 3.37
CA GLU A 30 2.27 -18.86 2.54
C GLU A 30 2.66 -18.30 1.16
N LYS A 31 1.79 -17.50 0.53
CA LYS A 31 2.14 -16.78 -0.71
C LYS A 31 3.31 -15.82 -0.52
N THR A 32 3.37 -15.13 0.60
CA THR A 32 4.48 -14.24 0.94
C THR A 32 5.80 -15.01 1.01
N LYS A 33 5.84 -16.16 1.70
CA LYS A 33 7.03 -17.01 1.76
C LYS A 33 7.49 -17.48 0.37
N GLN A 34 6.53 -17.91 -0.48
CA GLN A 34 6.82 -18.34 -1.85
C GLN A 34 7.43 -17.21 -2.68
N VAL A 35 6.91 -15.99 -2.54
CA VAL A 35 7.41 -14.81 -3.25
C VAL A 35 8.81 -14.41 -2.76
N ILE A 36 9.03 -14.41 -1.45
CA ILE A 36 10.34 -14.11 -0.84
C ILE A 36 11.41 -15.09 -1.32
N ALA A 37 11.08 -16.37 -1.43
CA ALA A 37 12.00 -17.40 -1.90
C ALA A 37 12.50 -17.17 -3.34
N LEU A 38 11.85 -16.28 -4.11
CA LEU A 38 12.31 -15.88 -5.43
C LEU A 38 13.37 -14.76 -5.42
N GLY A 39 13.80 -14.28 -4.25
CA GLY A 39 14.86 -13.27 -4.11
C GLY A 39 14.39 -11.85 -4.47
N VAL A 40 13.16 -11.49 -4.12
CA VAL A 40 12.59 -10.14 -4.30
C VAL A 40 13.13 -9.14 -3.28
N ASP A 41 12.96 -7.85 -3.55
CA ASP A 41 13.44 -6.76 -2.68
C ASP A 41 12.36 -6.20 -1.75
N GLY A 42 11.12 -6.63 -1.92
CA GLY A 42 9.96 -6.25 -1.14
C GLY A 42 8.72 -6.96 -1.65
N VAL A 43 7.60 -6.75 -0.99
CA VAL A 43 6.29 -7.27 -1.40
C VAL A 43 5.25 -6.17 -1.20
N PHE A 44 4.23 -6.09 -2.04
CA PHE A 44 3.08 -5.26 -1.73
C PHE A 44 1.76 -6.04 -1.72
N ILE A 45 0.88 -5.67 -0.79
CA ILE A 45 -0.51 -6.12 -0.80
C ILE A 45 -1.22 -5.28 -1.85
N LYS A 46 -1.81 -5.94 -2.87
CA LYS A 46 -2.59 -5.28 -3.92
C LYS A 46 -4.07 -5.51 -3.70
N ASP A 47 -4.77 -4.50 -3.25
CA ASP A 47 -6.22 -4.50 -3.05
C ASP A 47 -6.92 -3.65 -4.12
N PRO A 48 -7.18 -4.22 -5.32
CA PRO A 48 -7.75 -3.46 -6.44
C PRO A 48 -9.23 -3.16 -6.27
N SER A 49 -9.90 -3.85 -5.36
CA SER A 49 -11.34 -3.73 -5.14
C SER A 49 -11.71 -2.98 -3.86
N GLY A 50 -10.72 -2.52 -3.08
CA GLY A 50 -10.96 -1.82 -1.81
C GLY A 50 -11.66 -2.69 -0.76
N LEU A 51 -11.41 -4.00 -0.78
CA LEU A 51 -12.02 -4.98 0.13
C LEU A 51 -11.26 -5.12 1.45
N LEU A 52 -10.00 -4.70 1.49
CA LEU A 52 -9.16 -4.82 2.67
C LEU A 52 -9.64 -3.87 3.76
N ARG A 53 -10.33 -4.41 4.75
CA ARG A 53 -10.84 -3.67 5.91
C ARG A 53 -9.72 -3.40 6.93
N PRO A 54 -9.83 -2.35 7.78
CA PRO A 54 -8.82 -1.97 8.77
C PRO A 54 -8.43 -3.11 9.72
N GLU A 55 -9.41 -3.88 10.21
CA GLU A 55 -9.19 -5.01 11.13
C GLU A 55 -8.41 -6.12 10.42
N ARG A 56 -8.80 -6.42 9.18
CA ARG A 56 -8.12 -7.41 8.35
C ARG A 56 -6.71 -6.98 7.99
N ALA A 57 -6.50 -5.70 7.67
CA ALA A 57 -5.16 -5.14 7.42
C ALA A 57 -4.26 -5.30 8.64
N THR A 58 -4.79 -5.01 9.85
CA THR A 58 -4.06 -5.17 11.11
C THR A 58 -3.57 -6.61 11.32
N SER A 59 -4.45 -7.60 11.13
CA SER A 59 -4.10 -9.03 11.27
C SER A 59 -3.11 -9.47 10.20
N LEU A 60 -3.43 -9.22 8.93
CA LEU A 60 -2.67 -9.68 7.78
C LEU A 60 -1.25 -9.08 7.75
N VAL A 61 -1.11 -7.76 7.95
CA VAL A 61 0.19 -7.08 7.94
C VAL A 61 1.11 -7.64 9.01
N LYS A 62 0.64 -7.79 10.25
CA LYS A 62 1.44 -8.38 11.34
C LYS A 62 1.96 -9.77 10.97
N ARG A 63 1.11 -10.60 10.39
CA ARG A 63 1.46 -11.97 10.03
C ARG A 63 2.41 -12.05 8.83
N MET A 64 2.22 -11.20 7.83
CA MET A 64 3.15 -11.10 6.71
C MET A 64 4.51 -10.58 7.17
N LYS A 65 4.59 -9.51 7.96
CA LYS A 65 5.85 -8.97 8.50
C LYS A 65 6.59 -9.99 9.35
N ALA A 66 5.89 -10.83 10.10
CA ALA A 66 6.54 -11.90 10.89
C ALA A 66 7.35 -12.90 10.05
N VAL A 67 7.04 -13.08 8.77
CA VAL A 67 7.80 -13.96 7.86
C VAL A 67 8.69 -13.20 6.89
N MET A 68 8.55 -11.87 6.79
CA MET A 68 9.35 -11.01 5.91
C MET A 68 10.62 -10.47 6.58
N GLY A 69 10.68 -10.45 7.92
CA GLY A 69 11.78 -9.81 8.65
C GLY A 69 11.89 -8.32 8.30
N ASP A 70 13.09 -7.89 7.93
CA ASP A 70 13.38 -6.48 7.58
C ASP A 70 12.98 -6.12 6.15
N MET A 71 12.47 -7.08 5.35
CA MET A 71 12.01 -6.80 3.99
C MET A 71 10.83 -5.83 4.00
N PRO A 72 10.82 -4.78 3.15
CA PRO A 72 9.73 -3.81 3.13
C PRO A 72 8.42 -4.41 2.62
N LEU A 73 7.34 -4.12 3.35
CA LEU A 73 5.98 -4.40 2.95
C LEU A 73 5.29 -3.10 2.51
N GLN A 74 4.66 -3.13 1.34
CA GLN A 74 3.95 -1.98 0.80
C GLN A 74 2.45 -2.27 0.69
N LEU A 75 1.64 -1.22 0.68
CA LEU A 75 0.19 -1.31 0.48
C LEU A 75 -0.26 -0.50 -0.74
N HIS A 76 -0.98 -1.18 -1.63
CA HIS A 76 -1.68 -0.63 -2.78
C HIS A 76 -3.17 -0.97 -2.64
N SER A 77 -3.96 -0.02 -2.20
CA SER A 77 -5.41 -0.22 -1.99
C SER A 77 -6.22 0.86 -2.70
N HIS A 78 -7.24 0.44 -3.45
CA HIS A 78 -8.21 1.35 -4.06
C HIS A 78 -9.28 1.76 -3.06
N CYS A 79 -9.87 2.95 -3.26
CA CYS A 79 -10.77 3.58 -2.30
C CYS A 79 -12.26 3.35 -2.63
N LEU A 80 -12.60 2.22 -3.28
CA LEU A 80 -13.96 1.93 -3.73
C LEU A 80 -14.97 1.79 -2.58
N SER A 81 -14.53 1.22 -1.46
CA SER A 81 -15.35 1.12 -0.23
C SER A 81 -15.31 2.37 0.65
N GLY A 82 -14.43 3.34 0.33
CA GLY A 82 -14.15 4.49 1.19
C GLY A 82 -13.26 4.20 2.39
N LEU A 83 -12.89 2.95 2.66
CA LEU A 83 -12.12 2.55 3.84
C LEU A 83 -10.60 2.63 3.64
N ALA A 84 -10.10 2.68 2.39
CA ALA A 84 -8.68 2.61 2.09
C ALA A 84 -7.80 3.63 2.85
N PRO A 85 -8.21 4.90 3.12
CA PRO A 85 -7.43 5.81 3.95
C PRO A 85 -7.22 5.28 5.36
N TYR A 86 -8.28 4.78 6.01
CA TYR A 86 -8.19 4.24 7.36
C TYR A 86 -7.43 2.90 7.39
N THR A 87 -7.69 2.03 6.41
CA THR A 87 -6.93 0.79 6.21
C THR A 87 -5.43 1.06 6.10
N ALA A 88 -5.03 2.08 5.34
CA ALA A 88 -3.62 2.46 5.18
C ALA A 88 -2.99 2.90 6.51
N LEU A 89 -3.69 3.72 7.32
CA LEU A 89 -3.19 4.12 8.64
C LEU A 89 -3.03 2.91 9.58
N CYS A 90 -3.98 1.98 9.58
CA CYS A 90 -3.89 0.73 10.33
C CYS A 90 -2.73 -0.14 9.85
N ALA A 91 -2.50 -0.23 8.54
CA ALA A 91 -1.42 -0.99 7.94
C ALA A 91 -0.05 -0.43 8.34
N VAL A 92 0.15 0.90 8.24
CA VAL A 92 1.40 1.57 8.67
C VAL A 92 1.67 1.34 10.15
N LYS A 93 0.66 1.46 11.01
CA LYS A 93 0.79 1.19 12.45
C LYS A 93 1.26 -0.26 12.75
N ASN A 94 1.06 -1.17 11.82
CA ASN A 94 1.40 -2.59 11.98
C ASN A 94 2.60 -3.05 11.13
N GLY A 95 3.32 -2.13 10.47
CA GLY A 95 4.61 -2.42 9.84
C GLY A 95 4.64 -2.29 8.32
N VAL A 96 3.63 -1.69 7.68
CA VAL A 96 3.76 -1.25 6.28
C VAL A 96 4.64 0.00 6.23
N GLU A 97 5.66 -0.02 5.40
CA GLU A 97 6.61 1.08 5.24
C GLU A 97 6.29 1.99 4.05
N VAL A 98 5.58 1.49 3.04
CA VAL A 98 5.23 2.28 1.85
C VAL A 98 3.75 2.16 1.54
N VAL A 99 3.08 3.30 1.37
CA VAL A 99 1.68 3.36 0.95
C VAL A 99 1.57 4.05 -0.40
N HIS A 100 0.91 3.38 -1.35
CA HIS A 100 0.60 3.97 -2.64
C HIS A 100 -0.58 4.93 -2.51
N SER A 101 -0.43 6.13 -3.04
CA SER A 101 -1.41 7.20 -2.93
C SER A 101 -1.53 7.97 -4.24
N ALA A 102 -2.54 8.82 -4.33
CA ALA A 102 -2.73 9.71 -5.47
C ALA A 102 -2.92 11.15 -4.99
N THR A 103 -2.47 12.14 -5.79
CA THR A 103 -2.72 13.54 -5.49
C THR A 103 -4.22 13.84 -5.49
N ALA A 104 -4.66 14.78 -4.63
CA ALA A 104 -6.06 15.02 -4.29
C ALA A 104 -7.06 15.03 -5.48
N PRO A 105 -6.79 15.68 -6.63
CA PRO A 105 -7.74 15.68 -7.75
C PRO A 105 -7.98 14.32 -8.39
N LEU A 106 -7.03 13.38 -8.24
CA LEU A 106 -7.07 12.03 -8.81
C LEU A 106 -7.30 10.96 -7.75
N ALA A 107 -7.45 11.35 -6.48
CA ALA A 107 -7.59 10.44 -5.37
C ALA A 107 -9.04 9.98 -5.14
N ASN A 108 -9.16 8.91 -4.34
CA ASN A 108 -10.41 8.30 -3.89
C ASN A 108 -11.24 7.62 -5.00
N GLY A 109 -12.39 7.09 -4.63
CA GLY A 109 -13.22 6.29 -5.55
C GLY A 109 -12.45 5.11 -6.13
N ALA A 110 -12.37 5.01 -7.45
CA ALA A 110 -11.61 3.97 -8.15
C ALA A 110 -10.09 4.16 -8.12
N SER A 111 -9.59 5.20 -7.46
CA SER A 111 -8.16 5.46 -7.28
C SER A 111 -7.74 5.20 -5.83
N HIS A 112 -6.52 5.63 -5.48
CA HIS A 112 -5.92 5.47 -4.16
C HIS A 112 -6.34 6.58 -3.19
N PRO A 113 -6.07 6.41 -1.89
CA PRO A 113 -6.20 7.49 -0.91
C PRO A 113 -5.40 8.75 -1.30
N SER A 114 -5.89 9.91 -0.88
CA SER A 114 -5.21 11.18 -1.10
C SER A 114 -3.86 11.23 -0.39
N THR A 115 -2.80 11.58 -1.14
CA THR A 115 -1.45 11.79 -0.61
C THR A 115 -1.44 12.83 0.51
N GLN A 116 -2.11 13.96 0.32
CA GLN A 116 -2.16 15.04 1.30
C GLN A 116 -2.85 14.59 2.59
N ALA A 117 -3.98 13.89 2.46
CA ALA A 117 -4.72 13.40 3.63
C ALA A 117 -3.92 12.33 4.40
N LEU A 118 -3.29 11.39 3.71
CA LEU A 118 -2.45 10.38 4.35
C LEU A 118 -1.24 11.00 5.05
N ALA A 119 -0.48 11.87 4.36
CA ALA A 119 0.69 12.53 4.93
C ALA A 119 0.35 13.31 6.21
N ASN A 120 -0.73 14.11 6.18
CA ASN A 120 -1.18 14.87 7.33
C ASN A 120 -1.59 13.97 8.51
N ASN A 121 -2.30 12.87 8.25
CA ASN A 121 -2.71 11.94 9.30
C ASN A 121 -1.52 11.16 9.87
N LEU A 122 -0.58 10.70 9.05
CA LEU A 122 0.62 10.03 9.50
C LEU A 122 1.51 10.95 10.36
N ARG A 123 1.69 12.22 9.96
CA ARG A 123 2.40 13.23 10.78
C ARG A 123 1.73 13.41 12.14
N ARG A 124 0.38 13.49 12.19
CA ARG A 124 -0.37 13.57 13.46
C ARG A 124 -0.24 12.31 14.32
N MET A 125 0.03 11.18 13.72
CA MET A 125 0.32 9.92 14.42
C MET A 125 1.79 9.80 14.87
N GLY A 126 2.63 10.80 14.59
CA GLY A 126 4.04 10.85 14.99
C GLY A 126 5.02 10.22 14.00
N TYR A 127 4.58 9.88 12.79
CA TYR A 127 5.48 9.39 11.74
C TYR A 127 6.18 10.56 11.05
N ASP A 128 7.46 10.36 10.74
CA ASP A 128 8.20 11.26 9.87
C ASP A 128 7.79 11.01 8.41
N VAL A 129 7.23 12.03 7.78
CA VAL A 129 6.78 11.98 6.40
C VAL A 129 7.42 13.15 5.66
N ASP A 130 8.54 12.86 4.98
CA ASP A 130 9.30 13.85 4.20
C ASP A 130 8.63 14.10 2.84
N LEU A 131 7.54 14.89 2.86
CA LEU A 131 6.83 15.33 1.67
C LEU A 131 6.57 16.84 1.74
N ASP A 132 6.95 17.56 0.69
CA ASP A 132 6.56 18.94 0.51
C ASP A 132 5.11 19.02 -0.02
N LEU A 133 4.16 19.20 0.90
CA LEU A 133 2.75 19.25 0.56
C LEU A 133 2.39 20.49 -0.28
N ASN A 134 3.13 21.60 -0.18
CA ASN A 134 2.87 22.78 -0.99
C ASN A 134 3.14 22.48 -2.47
N ARG A 135 4.26 21.79 -2.77
CA ARG A 135 4.55 21.34 -4.15
C ARG A 135 3.53 20.34 -4.67
N ILE A 136 3.05 19.44 -3.81
CA ILE A 136 1.99 18.50 -4.20
C ILE A 136 0.68 19.26 -4.50
N ASP A 137 0.37 20.31 -3.75
CA ASP A 137 -0.81 21.14 -4.00
C ASP A 137 -0.68 21.95 -5.29
N GLU A 138 0.49 22.49 -5.62
CA GLU A 138 0.76 23.12 -6.93
C GLU A 138 0.48 22.17 -8.10
N VAL A 139 0.99 20.93 -8.02
CA VAL A 139 0.70 19.87 -9.02
C VAL A 139 -0.79 19.56 -9.07
N SER A 140 -1.46 19.54 -7.91
CA SER A 140 -2.90 19.28 -7.81
C SER A 140 -3.72 20.35 -8.54
N GLU A 141 -3.34 21.62 -8.46
CA GLU A 141 -4.03 22.69 -9.18
C GLU A 141 -3.90 22.53 -10.72
N ILE A 142 -2.71 22.16 -11.21
CA ILE A 142 -2.50 21.88 -12.64
C ILE A 142 -3.40 20.72 -13.12
N LEU A 143 -3.55 19.68 -12.30
CA LEU A 143 -4.36 18.51 -12.64
C LEU A 143 -5.87 18.78 -12.59
N LYS A 144 -6.35 19.70 -11.74
CA LYS A 144 -7.76 20.13 -11.71
C LYS A 144 -8.20 20.72 -13.04
N VAL A 145 -7.36 21.56 -13.65
CA VAL A 145 -7.66 22.24 -14.91
C VAL A 145 -7.77 21.26 -16.09
N LYS A 146 -7.10 20.11 -16.02
CA LYS A 146 -7.10 19.11 -17.11
C LYS A 146 -8.19 18.05 -16.99
N ARG A 147 -9.04 18.11 -15.96
CA ARG A 147 -10.11 17.14 -15.72
C ARG A 147 -11.43 17.50 -16.39
N LEU A 148 -11.45 18.50 -17.26
CA LEU A 148 -12.62 18.94 -18.05
C LEU A 148 -12.78 18.10 -19.32
#